data_0b0891b83403e9e26b8dcf8f192c0b0c
#
_entry.id   0b0891b83403e9e26b8dcf8f192c0b0c
#
_cell.length_a   1.000
_cell.length_b   1.000
_cell.length_c   1.000
_cell.angle_alpha   90.00
_cell.angle_beta   90.00
_cell.angle_gamma   90.00
#
_symmetry.space_group_name_H-M   'P 1'
#
loop_
_entity.id
_entity.type
_entity.pdbx_description
1 polymer ?
#
loop_
_entity_poly.entity_id
_entity_poly.type
_entity_poly.pdbx_seq_one_letter_code
_entity_poly.pdbx_strand_id
1 'polypeptide(L)'
;MILNEAVALASRVGLEGLSIGSLAGRLAMSKSGLFAHFGSKEDLQVRTLKRAQALFLEQVVSPALKQPQGLPRLRALFSSWLAWLESNEDLPGGCLMLAASAEYDDRPGAVRDLLVSGQRELRGAIAKAIRLAIDEGHLHPRTDPWQLTFELFGIVLGTHHDLRLLGDPRAFERAGDALERLIEAHRAAPPRP
;
A
#
# COMPACT_ATOMS: atom_id res chain seq x y z
N MET A 1 16.14 12.42 3.80
CA MET A 1 17.00 12.14 2.64
C MET A 1 17.45 10.66 2.62
N ILE A 2 18.26 10.16 3.56
CA ILE A 2 18.79 8.78 3.55
C ILE A 2 17.68 7.71 3.45
N LEU A 3 16.61 7.81 4.25
CA LEU A 3 15.52 6.82 4.22
C LEU A 3 14.69 6.86 2.94
N ASN A 4 14.54 7.99 2.26
CA ASN A 4 13.88 8.03 0.96
C ASN A 4 14.71 7.26 -0.09
N GLU A 5 16.03 7.44 -0.10
CA GLU A 5 16.92 6.66 -0.98
C GLU A 5 16.91 5.16 -0.64
N ALA A 6 16.79 4.82 0.65
CA ALA A 6 16.65 3.44 1.08
C ALA A 6 15.33 2.81 0.57
N VAL A 7 14.22 3.56 0.64
CA VAL A 7 12.91 3.15 0.09
C VAL A 7 12.99 2.96 -1.42
N ALA A 8 13.55 3.95 -2.15
CA ALA A 8 13.70 3.87 -3.60
C ALA A 8 14.61 2.71 -4.04
N LEU A 9 15.69 2.45 -3.31
CA LEU A 9 16.56 1.30 -3.57
C LEU A 9 15.84 -0.02 -3.27
N ALA A 10 15.22 -0.14 -2.09
CA ALA A 10 14.52 -1.35 -1.67
C ALA A 10 13.34 -1.70 -2.59
N SER A 11 12.64 -0.70 -3.15
CA SER A 11 11.56 -0.96 -4.10
C SER A 11 12.04 -1.70 -5.37
N ARG A 12 13.32 -1.51 -5.76
CA ARG A 12 13.92 -2.15 -6.94
C ARG A 12 14.56 -3.51 -6.65
N VAL A 13 15.26 -3.61 -5.51
CA VAL A 13 16.08 -4.81 -5.21
C VAL A 13 15.43 -5.74 -4.20
N GLY A 14 14.23 -5.41 -3.73
CA GLY A 14 13.58 -6.07 -2.61
C GLY A 14 14.12 -5.59 -1.27
N LEU A 15 13.37 -5.82 -0.21
CA LEU A 15 13.79 -5.41 1.14
C LEU A 15 14.96 -6.27 1.63
N GLU A 16 15.00 -7.56 1.27
CA GLU A 16 16.11 -8.46 1.59
C GLU A 16 17.39 -8.04 0.87
N GLY A 17 17.29 -7.55 -0.36
CA GLY A 17 18.43 -7.02 -1.14
C GLY A 17 18.99 -5.71 -0.61
N LEU A 18 18.24 -4.98 0.23
CA LEU A 18 18.72 -3.76 0.86
C LEU A 18 19.81 -4.06 1.89
N SER A 19 20.96 -3.42 1.74
CA SER A 19 22.09 -3.52 2.66
C SER A 19 22.71 -2.16 2.94
N ILE A 20 23.41 -2.03 4.07
CA ILE A 20 24.19 -0.81 4.40
C ILE A 20 25.21 -0.53 3.31
N GLY A 21 25.83 -1.57 2.73
CA GLY A 21 26.82 -1.42 1.66
C GLY A 21 26.22 -0.88 0.36
N SER A 22 25.07 -1.43 -0.10
CA SER A 22 24.41 -0.97 -1.32
C SER A 22 23.87 0.46 -1.18
N LEU A 23 23.34 0.80 0.00
CA LEU A 23 22.86 2.14 0.29
C LEU A 23 24.00 3.16 0.39
N ALA A 24 25.13 2.80 1.04
CA ALA A 24 26.31 3.65 1.15
C ALA A 24 26.88 4.01 -0.23
N GLY A 25 27.00 3.01 -1.12
CA GLY A 25 27.44 3.23 -2.50
C GLY A 25 26.52 4.19 -3.27
N ARG A 26 25.20 4.06 -3.10
CA ARG A 26 24.21 4.93 -3.76
C ARG A 26 24.26 6.38 -3.24
N LEU A 27 24.57 6.58 -1.96
CA LEU A 27 24.61 7.89 -1.32
C LEU A 27 26.02 8.54 -1.38
N ALA A 28 27.01 7.86 -1.95
CA ALA A 28 28.43 8.27 -1.90
C ALA A 28 28.93 8.50 -0.46
N MET A 29 28.43 7.72 0.50
CA MET A 29 28.78 7.74 1.92
C MET A 29 29.73 6.59 2.28
N SER A 30 30.51 6.74 3.36
CA SER A 30 31.27 5.60 3.90
C SER A 30 30.34 4.58 4.56
N LYS A 31 30.66 3.28 4.44
CA LYS A 31 29.91 2.21 5.09
C LYS A 31 29.90 2.38 6.63
N SER A 32 31.01 2.82 7.22
CA SER A 32 31.11 3.07 8.66
C SER A 32 30.20 4.22 9.13
N GLY A 33 30.13 5.29 8.36
CA GLY A 33 29.22 6.41 8.64
C GLY A 33 27.76 5.98 8.60
N LEU A 34 27.39 5.20 7.59
CA LEU A 34 26.01 4.71 7.47
C LEU A 34 25.68 3.65 8.53
N PHE A 35 26.63 2.78 8.87
CA PHE A 35 26.48 1.80 9.94
C PHE A 35 26.25 2.46 11.31
N ALA A 36 26.89 3.60 11.59
CA ALA A 36 26.65 4.37 12.81
C ALA A 36 25.19 4.89 12.94
N HIS A 37 24.49 5.05 11.81
CA HIS A 37 23.08 5.47 11.79
C HIS A 37 22.10 4.32 12.05
N PHE A 38 22.40 3.11 11.57
CA PHE A 38 21.43 2.00 11.56
C PHE A 38 21.84 0.83 12.47
N GLY A 39 23.13 0.66 12.76
CA GLY A 39 23.63 -0.40 13.63
C GLY A 39 23.50 -1.81 13.07
N SER A 40 22.45 -2.13 12.32
CA SER A 40 22.23 -3.44 11.70
C SER A 40 21.44 -3.36 10.38
N LYS A 41 21.48 -4.45 9.59
CA LYS A 41 20.64 -4.58 8.39
C LYS A 41 19.16 -4.56 8.76
N GLU A 42 18.76 -5.25 9.82
CA GLU A 42 17.37 -5.31 10.26
C GLU A 42 16.84 -3.93 10.68
N ASP A 43 17.63 -3.13 11.42
CA ASP A 43 17.23 -1.76 11.78
C ASP A 43 17.07 -0.88 10.54
N LEU A 44 17.97 -0.99 9.56
CA LEU A 44 17.81 -0.32 8.26
C LEU A 44 16.52 -0.73 7.58
N GLN A 45 16.22 -2.03 7.50
CA GLN A 45 15.01 -2.57 6.87
C GLN A 45 13.73 -2.08 7.56
N VAL A 46 13.68 -2.15 8.89
CA VAL A 46 12.54 -1.68 9.69
C VAL A 46 12.30 -0.18 9.51
N ARG A 47 13.35 0.64 9.56
CA ARG A 47 13.21 2.10 9.35
C ARG A 47 12.82 2.43 7.91
N THR A 48 13.31 1.68 6.94
CA THR A 48 12.93 1.83 5.53
C THR A 48 11.45 1.53 5.33
N LEU A 49 10.93 0.44 5.90
CA LEU A 49 9.51 0.11 5.86
C LEU A 49 8.64 1.19 6.55
N LYS A 50 9.05 1.67 7.73
CA LYS A 50 8.34 2.76 8.41
C LYS A 50 8.28 4.02 7.54
N ARG A 51 9.35 4.33 6.81
CA ARG A 51 9.33 5.48 5.88
C ARG A 51 8.40 5.22 4.68
N ALA A 52 8.40 4.01 4.13
CA ALA A 52 7.47 3.65 3.06
C ALA A 52 6.00 3.73 3.52
N GLN A 53 5.69 3.29 4.75
CA GLN A 53 4.37 3.47 5.35
C GLN A 53 3.98 4.95 5.49
N ALA A 54 4.92 5.79 5.97
CA ALA A 54 4.68 7.23 6.10
C ALA A 54 4.39 7.88 4.73
N LEU A 55 5.16 7.55 3.69
CA LEU A 55 4.91 8.02 2.32
C LEU A 55 3.52 7.59 1.83
N PHE A 56 3.12 6.36 2.08
CA PHE A 56 1.78 5.88 1.72
C PHE A 56 0.67 6.66 2.46
N LEU A 57 0.84 6.92 3.75
CA LEU A 57 -0.09 7.74 4.51
C LEU A 57 -0.17 9.17 3.96
N GLU A 58 0.96 9.77 3.61
CA GLU A 58 1.05 11.11 3.07
C GLU A 58 0.41 11.23 1.67
N GLN A 59 0.68 10.28 0.77
CA GLN A 59 0.33 10.39 -0.66
C GLN A 59 -0.97 9.67 -1.03
N VAL A 60 -1.41 8.68 -0.26
CA VAL A 60 -2.61 7.89 -0.55
C VAL A 60 -3.73 8.15 0.45
N VAL A 61 -3.44 7.97 1.74
CA VAL A 61 -4.49 8.02 2.76
C VAL A 61 -4.92 9.45 3.06
N SER A 62 -3.95 10.36 3.27
CA SER A 62 -4.24 11.75 3.66
C SER A 62 -5.10 12.52 2.63
N PRO A 63 -4.86 12.42 1.31
CA PRO A 63 -5.75 12.99 0.31
C PRO A 63 -7.18 12.41 0.35
N ALA A 64 -7.30 11.08 0.54
CA ALA A 64 -8.60 10.42 0.62
C ALA A 64 -9.42 10.88 1.83
N LEU A 65 -8.76 11.13 2.97
CA LEU A 65 -9.43 11.61 4.19
C LEU A 65 -10.04 13.01 4.04
N LYS A 66 -9.61 13.80 3.05
CA LYS A 66 -10.21 15.12 2.74
C LYS A 66 -11.55 15.02 2.01
N GLN A 67 -11.88 13.85 1.47
CA GLN A 67 -13.15 13.61 0.80
C GLN A 67 -14.27 13.36 1.82
N PRO A 68 -15.55 13.64 1.46
CA PRO A 68 -16.70 13.29 2.28
C PRO A 68 -16.68 11.83 2.71
N GLN A 69 -17.21 11.53 3.88
CA GLN A 69 -17.33 10.15 4.39
C GLN A 69 -18.14 9.27 3.45
N GLY A 70 -17.98 7.97 3.61
CA GLY A 70 -18.68 6.98 2.81
C GLY A 70 -18.00 6.69 1.48
N LEU A 71 -18.80 6.45 0.45
CA LEU A 71 -18.32 6.00 -0.85
C LEU A 71 -17.35 6.98 -1.55
N PRO A 72 -17.52 8.32 -1.47
CA PRO A 72 -16.54 9.25 -2.06
C PRO A 72 -15.13 9.06 -1.50
N ARG A 73 -15.01 8.90 -0.16
CA ARG A 73 -13.72 8.66 0.50
C ARG A 73 -13.13 7.29 0.13
N LEU A 74 -13.97 6.27 0.06
CA LEU A 74 -13.53 4.92 -0.32
C LEU A 74 -12.98 4.91 -1.76
N ARG A 75 -13.67 5.53 -2.71
CA ARG A 75 -13.21 5.69 -4.09
C ARG A 75 -11.89 6.46 -4.15
N ALA A 76 -11.79 7.58 -3.44
CA ALA A 76 -10.58 8.39 -3.42
C ALA A 76 -9.38 7.61 -2.87
N LEU A 77 -9.58 6.79 -1.83
CA LEU A 77 -8.53 5.94 -1.28
C LEU A 77 -7.99 4.97 -2.33
N PHE A 78 -8.88 4.27 -3.03
CA PHE A 78 -8.46 3.28 -4.03
C PHE A 78 -7.90 3.93 -5.30
N SER A 79 -8.49 5.03 -5.78
CA SER A 79 -7.95 5.78 -6.92
C SER A 79 -6.54 6.32 -6.63
N SER A 80 -6.33 6.90 -5.43
CA SER A 80 -4.99 7.33 -5.01
C SER A 80 -4.01 6.17 -4.86
N TRP A 81 -4.50 5.00 -4.40
CA TRP A 81 -3.65 3.82 -4.28
C TRP A 81 -3.26 3.24 -5.64
N LEU A 82 -4.19 3.17 -6.58
CA LEU A 82 -3.88 2.76 -7.95
C LEU A 82 -2.88 3.73 -8.60
N ALA A 83 -3.08 5.04 -8.47
CA ALA A 83 -2.12 6.04 -8.96
C ALA A 83 -0.74 5.90 -8.31
N TRP A 84 -0.68 5.57 -7.00
CA TRP A 84 0.57 5.24 -6.30
C TRP A 84 1.30 4.04 -6.90
N LEU A 85 0.56 3.03 -7.41
CA LEU A 85 1.17 1.86 -8.07
C LEU A 85 1.66 2.19 -9.48
N GLU A 86 1.01 3.13 -10.18
CA GLU A 86 1.30 3.46 -11.58
C GLU A 86 2.62 4.20 -11.75
N SER A 87 2.75 5.31 -11.06
CA SER A 87 3.96 6.11 -11.12
C SER A 87 4.24 6.75 -9.77
N ASN A 88 5.34 6.38 -9.16
CA ASN A 88 5.80 6.97 -7.93
C ASN A 88 7.31 7.13 -7.98
N GLU A 89 7.80 8.37 -8.01
CA GLU A 89 9.23 8.69 -8.04
C GLU A 89 9.97 8.16 -6.81
N ASP A 90 9.28 8.12 -5.65
CA ASP A 90 9.82 7.57 -4.41
C ASP A 90 9.93 6.03 -4.45
N LEU A 91 9.16 5.36 -5.34
CA LEU A 91 9.05 3.91 -5.44
C LEU A 91 9.23 3.39 -6.87
N PRO A 92 10.38 3.63 -7.51
CA PRO A 92 10.59 3.27 -8.91
C PRO A 92 10.51 1.74 -9.19
N GLY A 93 10.57 0.92 -8.15
CA GLY A 93 10.37 -0.53 -8.19
C GLY A 93 8.95 -0.99 -7.84
N GLY A 94 8.00 -0.07 -7.59
CA GLY A 94 6.64 -0.37 -7.16
C GLY A 94 6.47 -0.37 -5.64
N CYS A 95 5.31 -0.80 -5.16
CA CYS A 95 4.96 -0.72 -3.74
C CYS A 95 5.81 -1.66 -2.88
N LEU A 96 6.75 -1.09 -2.13
CA LEU A 96 7.64 -1.85 -1.25
C LEU A 96 6.87 -2.68 -0.22
N MET A 97 5.74 -2.17 0.30
CA MET A 97 4.94 -2.89 1.30
C MET A 97 4.33 -4.18 0.75
N LEU A 98 3.87 -4.16 -0.51
CA LEU A 98 3.32 -5.36 -1.16
C LEU A 98 4.42 -6.36 -1.49
N ALA A 99 5.54 -5.89 -2.05
CA ALA A 99 6.69 -6.75 -2.37
C ALA A 99 7.29 -7.39 -1.11
N ALA A 100 7.55 -6.59 -0.07
CA ALA A 100 8.11 -7.08 1.19
C ALA A 100 7.17 -8.04 1.92
N SER A 101 5.84 -7.91 1.76
CA SER A 101 4.89 -8.86 2.36
C SER A 101 5.08 -10.28 1.81
N ALA A 102 5.38 -10.42 0.52
CA ALA A 102 5.68 -11.72 -0.08
C ALA A 102 7.09 -12.25 0.26
N GLU A 103 8.07 -11.33 0.47
CA GLU A 103 9.43 -11.73 0.89
C GLU A 103 9.50 -12.26 2.33
N TYR A 104 8.60 -11.77 3.21
CA TYR A 104 8.67 -11.96 4.67
C TYR A 104 7.46 -12.71 5.26
N ASP A 105 6.58 -13.28 4.46
CA ASP A 105 5.38 -13.99 4.94
C ASP A 105 5.72 -15.15 5.89
N ASP A 106 6.80 -15.91 5.62
CA ASP A 106 7.27 -17.03 6.44
C ASP A 106 8.58 -16.74 7.21
N ARG A 107 9.01 -15.47 7.31
CA ARG A 107 10.24 -15.07 8.00
C ARG A 107 9.93 -14.34 9.30
N PRO A 108 9.89 -15.01 10.46
CA PRO A 108 9.60 -14.35 11.74
C PRO A 108 10.68 -13.30 12.09
N GLY A 109 10.28 -12.23 12.77
CA GLY A 109 11.16 -11.15 13.21
C GLY A 109 10.53 -9.76 13.06
N ALA A 110 11.26 -8.72 13.44
CA ALA A 110 10.76 -7.36 13.54
C ALA A 110 10.21 -6.80 12.21
N VAL A 111 10.79 -7.20 11.08
CA VAL A 111 10.30 -6.81 9.74
C VAL A 111 8.91 -7.38 9.48
N ARG A 112 8.72 -8.68 9.69
CA ARG A 112 7.42 -9.34 9.51
C ARG A 112 6.37 -8.79 10.46
N ASP A 113 6.72 -8.58 11.72
CA ASP A 113 5.79 -8.05 12.72
C ASP A 113 5.29 -6.65 12.33
N LEU A 114 6.19 -5.80 11.82
CA LEU A 114 5.83 -4.48 11.29
C LEU A 114 4.93 -4.57 10.07
N LEU A 115 5.19 -5.49 9.14
CA LEU A 115 4.33 -5.73 7.97
C LEU A 115 2.94 -6.21 8.38
N VAL A 116 2.87 -7.18 9.29
CA VAL A 116 1.59 -7.73 9.79
C VAL A 116 0.77 -6.67 10.50
N SER A 117 1.37 -5.86 11.40
CA SER A 117 0.65 -4.79 12.10
C SER A 117 0.14 -3.74 11.12
N GLY A 118 0.98 -3.24 10.21
CA GLY A 118 0.59 -2.24 9.23
C GLY A 118 -0.51 -2.74 8.27
N GLN A 119 -0.44 -4.00 7.83
CA GLN A 119 -1.48 -4.60 6.99
C GLN A 119 -2.81 -4.76 7.74
N ARG A 120 -2.79 -5.14 9.02
CA ARG A 120 -4.00 -5.24 9.85
C ARG A 120 -4.63 -3.86 10.08
N GLU A 121 -3.82 -2.86 10.37
CA GLU A 121 -4.28 -1.48 10.56
C GLU A 121 -4.93 -0.92 9.29
N LEU A 122 -4.28 -1.09 8.14
CA LEU A 122 -4.83 -0.64 6.85
C LEU A 122 -6.15 -1.33 6.52
N ARG A 123 -6.23 -2.65 6.65
CA ARG A 123 -7.48 -3.40 6.41
C ARG A 123 -8.58 -3.00 7.39
N GLY A 124 -8.25 -2.77 8.66
CA GLY A 124 -9.19 -2.25 9.65
C GLY A 124 -9.72 -0.86 9.30
N ALA A 125 -8.86 0.02 8.78
CA ALA A 125 -9.26 1.35 8.32
C ALA A 125 -10.18 1.28 7.09
N ILE A 126 -9.90 0.40 6.13
CA ILE A 126 -10.77 0.16 4.97
C ILE A 126 -12.14 -0.39 5.41
N ALA A 127 -12.16 -1.41 6.28
CA ALA A 127 -13.41 -1.97 6.80
C ALA A 127 -14.24 -0.92 7.56
N LYS A 128 -13.58 -0.01 8.30
CA LYS A 128 -14.25 1.13 8.93
C LYS A 128 -14.82 2.10 7.90
N ALA A 129 -14.10 2.42 6.84
CA ALA A 129 -14.59 3.29 5.77
C ALA A 129 -15.80 2.68 5.04
N ILE A 130 -15.82 1.36 4.86
CA ILE A 130 -16.97 0.64 4.30
C ILE A 130 -18.18 0.70 5.25
N ARG A 131 -17.99 0.51 6.56
CA ARG A 131 -19.09 0.70 7.55
C ARG A 131 -19.68 2.09 7.47
N LEU A 132 -18.86 3.12 7.42
CA LEU A 132 -19.32 4.50 7.24
C LEU A 132 -20.09 4.69 5.92
N ALA A 133 -19.71 3.99 4.85
CA ALA A 133 -20.45 4.04 3.59
C ALA A 133 -21.79 3.32 3.65
N ILE A 134 -21.93 2.31 4.50
CA ILE A 134 -23.22 1.65 4.81
C ILE A 134 -24.09 2.61 5.64
N ASP A 135 -23.55 3.20 6.69
CA ASP A 135 -24.26 4.12 7.59
C ASP A 135 -24.78 5.37 6.85
N GLU A 136 -24.02 5.86 5.85
CA GLU A 136 -24.43 6.96 4.95
C GLU A 136 -25.44 6.51 3.86
N GLY A 137 -25.84 5.25 3.83
CA GLY A 137 -26.75 4.70 2.83
C GLY A 137 -26.17 4.57 1.42
N HIS A 138 -24.86 4.67 1.26
CA HIS A 138 -24.19 4.50 -0.02
C HIS A 138 -24.04 3.03 -0.43
N LEU A 139 -23.86 2.14 0.55
CA LEU A 139 -23.75 0.70 0.37
C LEU A 139 -24.91 -0.02 1.06
N HIS A 140 -25.22 -1.21 0.56
CA HIS A 140 -26.31 -2.01 1.06
C HIS A 140 -26.06 -2.45 2.52
N PRO A 141 -27.05 -2.40 3.44
CA PRO A 141 -26.88 -2.75 4.85
C PRO A 141 -26.38 -4.19 5.13
N ARG A 142 -26.55 -5.11 4.16
CA ARG A 142 -26.03 -6.49 4.25
C ARG A 142 -24.60 -6.66 3.73
N THR A 143 -23.93 -5.59 3.31
CA THR A 143 -22.53 -5.65 2.90
C THR A 143 -21.65 -6.05 4.08
N ASP A 144 -20.89 -7.12 3.93
CA ASP A 144 -19.85 -7.48 4.90
C ASP A 144 -18.60 -6.60 4.67
N PRO A 145 -18.23 -5.73 5.65
CA PRO A 145 -17.08 -4.84 5.49
C PRO A 145 -15.74 -5.58 5.34
N TRP A 146 -15.57 -6.73 5.97
CA TRP A 146 -14.33 -7.48 5.88
C TRP A 146 -14.21 -8.25 4.56
N GLN A 147 -15.32 -8.83 4.07
CA GLN A 147 -15.36 -9.47 2.75
C GLN A 147 -15.06 -8.43 1.64
N LEU A 148 -15.73 -7.28 1.68
CA LEU A 148 -15.48 -6.22 0.69
C LEU A 148 -14.05 -5.68 0.80
N THR A 149 -13.48 -5.57 2.01
CA THR A 149 -12.07 -5.22 2.20
C THR A 149 -11.14 -6.24 1.56
N PHE A 150 -11.42 -7.53 1.68
CA PHE A 150 -10.63 -8.60 1.06
C PHE A 150 -10.65 -8.50 -0.47
N GLU A 151 -11.82 -8.30 -1.06
CA GLU A 151 -11.99 -8.18 -2.51
C GLU A 151 -11.29 -6.93 -3.07
N LEU A 152 -11.47 -5.77 -2.43
CA LEU A 152 -10.80 -4.53 -2.78
C LEU A 152 -9.27 -4.66 -2.70
N PHE A 153 -8.77 -5.31 -1.65
CA PHE A 153 -7.34 -5.55 -1.51
C PHE A 153 -6.82 -6.53 -2.56
N GLY A 154 -7.63 -7.51 -2.98
CA GLY A 154 -7.33 -8.43 -4.08
C GLY A 154 -7.13 -7.71 -5.42
N ILE A 155 -7.95 -6.69 -5.71
CA ILE A 155 -7.77 -5.84 -6.90
C ILE A 155 -6.40 -5.15 -6.88
N VAL A 156 -6.00 -4.58 -5.74
CA VAL A 156 -4.69 -3.91 -5.58
C VAL A 156 -3.53 -4.89 -5.77
N LEU A 157 -3.61 -6.10 -5.18
CA LEU A 157 -2.59 -7.13 -5.33
C LEU A 157 -2.45 -7.59 -6.78
N GLY A 158 -3.57 -7.88 -7.46
CA GLY A 158 -3.59 -8.25 -8.87
C GLY A 158 -3.00 -7.14 -9.74
N THR A 159 -3.39 -5.90 -9.50
CA THR A 159 -2.85 -4.75 -10.23
C THR A 159 -1.34 -4.62 -10.06
N HIS A 160 -0.84 -4.71 -8.84
CA HIS A 160 0.61 -4.66 -8.57
C HIS A 160 1.36 -5.78 -9.29
N HIS A 161 0.84 -7.01 -9.24
CA HIS A 161 1.42 -8.17 -9.94
C HIS A 161 1.47 -7.95 -11.45
N ASP A 162 0.35 -7.57 -12.07
CA ASP A 162 0.25 -7.42 -13.51
C ASP A 162 1.15 -6.29 -14.04
N LEU A 163 1.22 -5.19 -13.30
CA LEU A 163 2.12 -4.07 -13.63
C LEU A 163 3.59 -4.47 -13.52
N ARG A 164 3.97 -5.10 -12.40
CA ARG A 164 5.38 -5.26 -12.07
C ARG A 164 6.00 -6.50 -12.69
N LEU A 165 5.26 -7.61 -12.73
CA LEU A 165 5.77 -8.88 -13.26
C LEU A 165 5.45 -9.03 -14.76
N LEU A 166 4.21 -8.72 -15.17
CA LEU A 166 3.78 -8.95 -16.54
C LEU A 166 4.00 -7.72 -17.44
N GLY A 167 4.17 -6.52 -16.87
CA GLY A 167 4.27 -5.28 -17.64
C GLY A 167 2.98 -4.96 -18.42
N ASP A 168 1.82 -5.41 -17.90
CA ASP A 168 0.54 -5.24 -18.62
C ASP A 168 0.09 -3.77 -18.59
N PRO A 169 0.07 -3.06 -19.73
CA PRO A 169 -0.32 -1.66 -19.80
C PRO A 169 -1.80 -1.43 -19.47
N ARG A 170 -2.63 -2.49 -19.47
CA ARG A 170 -4.06 -2.41 -19.18
C ARG A 170 -4.40 -2.75 -17.71
N ALA A 171 -3.41 -2.97 -16.85
CA ALA A 171 -3.65 -3.35 -15.47
C ALA A 171 -4.48 -2.30 -14.72
N PHE A 172 -4.23 -1.01 -14.96
CA PHE A 172 -5.00 0.09 -14.33
C PHE A 172 -6.43 0.18 -14.83
N GLU A 173 -6.65 0.10 -16.13
CA GLU A 173 -7.98 0.08 -16.73
C GLU A 173 -8.82 -1.04 -16.11
N ARG A 174 -8.26 -2.27 -16.08
CA ARG A 174 -8.92 -3.43 -15.47
C ARG A 174 -9.18 -3.27 -13.99
N ALA A 175 -8.26 -2.67 -13.25
CA ALA A 175 -8.41 -2.40 -11.82
C ALA A 175 -9.54 -1.40 -11.56
N GLY A 176 -9.60 -0.31 -12.34
CA GLY A 176 -10.67 0.69 -12.25
C GLY A 176 -12.04 0.08 -12.54
N ASP A 177 -12.15 -0.70 -13.62
CA ASP A 177 -13.38 -1.41 -13.98
C ASP A 177 -13.80 -2.44 -12.92
N ALA A 178 -12.85 -3.17 -12.35
CA ALA A 178 -13.12 -4.14 -11.29
C ALA A 178 -13.61 -3.44 -10.01
N LEU A 179 -12.99 -2.32 -9.63
CA LEU A 179 -13.40 -1.51 -8.50
C LEU A 179 -14.84 -1.01 -8.64
N GLU A 180 -15.18 -0.41 -9.79
CA GLU A 180 -16.53 0.13 -10.00
C GLU A 180 -17.59 -0.98 -10.05
N ARG A 181 -17.31 -2.11 -10.71
CA ARG A 181 -18.23 -3.27 -10.69
C ARG A 181 -18.45 -3.81 -9.28
N LEU A 182 -17.39 -3.87 -8.48
CA LEU A 182 -17.47 -4.34 -7.10
C LEU A 182 -18.29 -3.38 -6.23
N ILE A 183 -18.04 -2.08 -6.35
CA ILE A 183 -18.83 -1.06 -5.64
C ILE A 183 -20.30 -1.13 -6.06
N GLU A 184 -20.61 -1.23 -7.35
CA GLU A 184 -21.97 -1.25 -7.86
C GLU A 184 -22.74 -2.50 -7.38
N ALA A 185 -22.08 -3.66 -7.30
CA ALA A 185 -22.65 -4.88 -6.75
C ALA A 185 -23.08 -4.74 -5.26
N HIS A 186 -22.47 -3.79 -4.54
CA HIS A 186 -22.77 -3.50 -3.13
C HIS A 186 -23.59 -2.22 -2.91
N ARG A 187 -24.06 -1.58 -3.97
CA ARG A 187 -24.85 -0.33 -3.86
C ARG A 187 -26.14 -0.54 -3.05
N ALA A 188 -26.49 0.47 -2.27
CA ALA A 188 -27.84 0.52 -1.70
C ALA A 188 -28.87 0.74 -2.82
N ALA A 189 -30.01 0.07 -2.73
CA ALA A 189 -31.12 0.38 -3.62
C ALA A 189 -31.54 1.85 -3.42
N PRO A 190 -31.94 2.58 -4.47
CA PRO A 190 -32.49 3.91 -4.30
C PRO A 190 -33.70 3.85 -3.35
N PRO A 191 -33.92 4.87 -2.50
CA PRO A 191 -35.09 4.91 -1.65
C PRO A 191 -36.34 4.74 -2.52
N ARG A 192 -37.26 3.89 -2.12
CA ARG A 192 -38.57 3.76 -2.81
C ARG A 192 -39.32 5.09 -2.65
N PRO A 193 -39.93 5.61 -3.72
CA PRO A 193 -40.69 6.83 -3.68
C PRO A 193 -41.87 6.75 -2.70
#